data_7b27340e4551fcf79905325cbf2fe95a
#
_entry.id   7b27340e4551fcf79905325cbf2fe95a
#
_cell.length_a   1.000
_cell.length_b   1.000
_cell.length_c   1.000
_cell.angle_alpha   90.00
_cell.angle_beta   90.00
_cell.angle_gamma   90.00
#
_symmetry.space_group_name_H-M   'P 1'
#
loop_
_entity.id
_entity.type
_entity.pdbx_description
1 polymer ?
#
loop_
_entity_poly.entity_id
_entity_poly.type
_entity_poly.pdbx_seq_one_letter_code
_entity_poly.pdbx_strand_id
1 'polypeptide(L)'
;MSIYAEPRIVNNLDDCLFYHTMYLPGLGKIEGSWDLNPNIKTYLGNVDFKNKRVFDVGCASGMLSFYIEQQGAEVVSFDLDKNGDWDVIPYAKWTSIDQFSIERKILIDKLNNSYWFSHRYFGSKAKVVYGNVYAIPDIIGNFDISVYGAILLHLRD
;
A
#
# COMPACT_ATOMS: atom_id res chain seq x y z
N MET A 1 6.03 18.93 -12.22
CA MET A 1 5.34 18.49 -10.99
C MET A 1 5.92 17.15 -10.57
N SER A 2 6.03 16.90 -9.26
CA SER A 2 6.45 15.59 -8.74
C SER A 2 5.39 14.53 -9.06
N ILE A 3 5.82 13.31 -9.43
CA ILE A 3 4.90 12.16 -9.55
C ILE A 3 4.54 11.59 -8.17
N TYR A 4 5.35 11.92 -7.16
CA TYR A 4 5.15 11.42 -5.80
C TYR A 4 4.08 12.24 -5.09
N ALA A 5 3.20 11.54 -4.40
CA ALA A 5 2.15 12.14 -3.61
C ALA A 5 2.72 12.92 -2.42
N GLU A 6 2.12 14.04 -2.11
CA GLU A 6 2.43 14.78 -0.90
C GLU A 6 1.88 14.05 0.33
N PRO A 7 2.63 14.02 1.45
CA PRO A 7 2.19 13.39 2.67
C PRO A 7 0.86 13.96 3.18
N ARG A 8 -0.06 13.09 3.56
CA ARG A 8 -1.30 13.48 4.22
C ARG A 8 -1.13 13.50 5.73
N ILE A 9 -1.73 14.49 6.39
CA ILE A 9 -1.83 14.51 7.86
C ILE A 9 -3.14 13.81 8.23
N VAL A 10 -3.02 12.58 8.76
CA VAL A 10 -4.14 11.79 9.26
C VAL A 10 -4.01 11.71 10.77
N ASN A 11 -5.00 12.22 11.49
CA ASN A 11 -4.97 12.34 12.95
C ASN A 11 -5.86 11.32 13.67
N ASN A 12 -6.90 10.82 13.00
CA ASN A 12 -7.87 9.94 13.59
C ASN A 12 -7.75 8.53 13.02
N LEU A 13 -7.65 7.52 13.88
CA LEU A 13 -7.66 6.10 13.48
C LEU A 13 -8.99 5.67 12.85
N ASP A 14 -10.10 6.33 13.16
CA ASP A 14 -11.40 6.03 12.57
C ASP A 14 -11.44 6.33 11.06
N ASP A 15 -10.55 7.19 10.59
CA ASP A 15 -10.37 7.51 9.17
C ASP A 15 -9.46 6.51 8.44
N CYS A 16 -8.98 5.49 9.16
CA CYS A 16 -8.04 4.48 8.69
C CYS A 16 -8.70 3.12 8.51
N LEU A 17 -8.12 2.30 7.63
CA LEU A 17 -8.42 0.88 7.51
C LEU A 17 -7.11 0.12 7.31
N PHE A 18 -6.73 -0.67 8.29
CA PHE A 18 -5.49 -1.44 8.22
C PHE A 18 -5.73 -2.80 7.56
N TYR A 19 -5.09 -3.02 6.42
CA TYR A 19 -5.13 -4.33 5.76
C TYR A 19 -4.26 -5.35 6.51
N HIS A 20 -3.08 -4.94 6.96
CA HIS A 20 -2.21 -5.77 7.78
C HIS A 20 -2.15 -5.24 9.22
N THR A 21 -2.03 -6.17 10.17
CA THR A 21 -1.67 -5.85 11.55
C THR A 21 -0.29 -5.20 11.58
N MET A 22 -0.18 -4.05 12.22
CA MET A 22 1.06 -3.27 12.29
C MET A 22 1.42 -2.93 13.73
N TYR A 23 2.72 -2.82 14.01
CA TYR A 23 3.25 -2.35 15.29
C TYR A 23 3.88 -0.98 15.06
N LEU A 24 3.15 0.08 15.38
CA LEU A 24 3.60 1.45 15.14
C LEU A 24 4.46 1.96 16.30
N PRO A 25 5.65 2.55 16.03
CA PRO A 25 6.51 3.10 17.06
C PRO A 25 5.77 4.12 17.95
N GLY A 26 5.82 3.90 19.26
CA GLY A 26 5.17 4.80 20.24
C GLY A 26 3.65 4.67 20.37
N LEU A 27 2.98 3.93 19.47
CA LEU A 27 1.53 3.70 19.54
C LEU A 27 1.16 2.25 19.87
N GLY A 28 2.00 1.29 19.45
CA GLY A 28 1.77 -0.13 19.70
C GLY A 28 1.08 -0.85 18.57
N LYS A 29 0.41 -1.95 18.90
CA LYS A 29 -0.27 -2.83 17.92
C LYS A 29 -1.56 -2.19 17.42
N ILE A 30 -1.72 -2.16 16.10
CA ILE A 30 -2.98 -1.89 15.42
C ILE A 30 -3.37 -3.16 14.65
N GLU A 31 -4.54 -3.68 14.92
CA GLU A 31 -5.03 -4.89 14.24
C GLU A 31 -5.49 -4.58 12.82
N GLY A 32 -5.09 -5.43 11.89
CA GLY A 32 -5.54 -5.46 10.51
C GLY A 32 -6.21 -6.78 10.18
N SER A 33 -6.66 -6.92 8.93
CA SER A 33 -7.31 -8.16 8.46
C SER A 33 -6.35 -9.36 8.44
N TRP A 34 -5.05 -9.11 8.25
CA TRP A 34 -4.01 -10.12 8.15
C TRP A 34 -2.82 -9.78 9.03
N ASP A 35 -2.26 -10.77 9.73
CA ASP A 35 -1.02 -10.61 10.49
C ASP A 35 0.12 -11.39 9.85
N LEU A 36 1.00 -10.67 9.14
CA LEU A 36 2.22 -11.22 8.53
C LEU A 36 3.44 -11.10 9.45
N ASN A 37 3.35 -10.39 10.59
CA ASN A 37 4.50 -10.07 11.44
C ASN A 37 5.34 -11.28 11.82
N PRO A 38 4.75 -12.43 12.20
CA PRO A 38 5.55 -13.60 12.60
C PRO A 38 6.45 -14.15 11.48
N ASN A 39 6.07 -13.92 10.21
CA ASN A 39 6.67 -14.58 9.05
C ASN A 39 7.04 -13.62 7.92
N ILE A 40 7.04 -12.31 8.14
CA ILE A 40 7.23 -11.29 7.09
C ILE A 40 8.52 -11.50 6.29
N LYS A 41 9.63 -11.87 6.96
CA LYS A 41 10.90 -12.14 6.30
C LYS A 41 10.81 -13.34 5.35
N THR A 42 10.17 -14.42 5.79
CA THR A 42 9.96 -15.62 4.97
C THR A 42 8.95 -15.36 3.85
N TYR A 43 7.89 -14.61 4.15
CA TYR A 43 6.90 -14.17 3.16
C TYR A 43 7.56 -13.40 2.01
N LEU A 44 8.54 -12.55 2.32
CA LEU A 44 9.35 -11.82 1.35
C LEU A 44 10.53 -12.65 0.78
N GLY A 45 10.53 -13.98 0.92
CA GLY A 45 11.52 -14.88 0.34
C GLY A 45 12.91 -14.77 0.95
N ASN A 46 13.06 -14.22 2.15
CA ASN A 46 14.35 -13.96 2.82
C ASN A 46 15.32 -13.09 1.98
N VAL A 47 14.78 -12.23 1.12
CA VAL A 47 15.57 -11.34 0.26
C VAL A 47 16.34 -10.32 1.11
N ASP A 48 17.57 -10.00 0.69
CA ASP A 48 18.35 -8.90 1.26
C ASP A 48 17.96 -7.58 0.55
N PHE A 49 17.36 -6.68 1.30
CA PHE A 49 16.90 -5.36 0.82
C PHE A 49 17.91 -4.24 1.04
N LYS A 50 19.03 -4.51 1.74
CA LYS A 50 19.99 -3.47 2.10
C LYS A 50 20.58 -2.79 0.85
N ASN A 51 20.52 -1.45 0.83
CA ASN A 51 21.00 -0.61 -0.27
C ASN A 51 20.30 -0.90 -1.62
N LYS A 52 19.11 -1.48 -1.61
CA LYS A 52 18.30 -1.72 -2.78
C LYS A 52 17.27 -0.62 -2.98
N ARG A 53 16.94 -0.34 -4.22
CA ARG A 53 15.78 0.46 -4.57
C ARG A 53 14.61 -0.49 -4.86
N VAL A 54 13.55 -0.40 -4.06
CA VAL A 54 12.46 -1.38 -4.03
C VAL A 54 11.14 -0.72 -4.42
N PHE A 55 10.39 -1.40 -5.27
CA PHE A 55 9.06 -1.00 -5.70
C PHE A 55 8.02 -1.91 -5.06
N ASP A 56 7.18 -1.35 -4.18
CA ASP A 56 6.11 -2.08 -3.48
C ASP A 56 4.77 -1.74 -4.13
N VAL A 57 4.23 -2.67 -4.92
CA VAL A 57 3.01 -2.50 -5.72
C VAL A 57 1.82 -3.12 -5.00
N GLY A 58 0.80 -2.30 -4.74
CA GLY A 58 -0.33 -2.65 -3.89
C GLY A 58 0.02 -2.52 -2.41
N CYS A 59 0.63 -1.39 -2.05
CA CYS A 59 1.21 -1.19 -0.72
C CYS A 59 0.18 -1.13 0.42
N ALA A 60 -1.09 -0.91 0.13
CA ALA A 60 -2.20 -0.82 1.09
C ALA A 60 -1.86 0.09 2.29
N SER A 61 -1.85 -0.45 3.52
CA SER A 61 -1.47 0.30 4.74
C SER A 61 0.04 0.45 4.96
N GLY A 62 0.87 -0.02 4.01
CA GLY A 62 2.32 0.19 3.99
C GLY A 62 3.15 -0.79 4.80
N MET A 63 2.58 -1.89 5.29
CA MET A 63 3.32 -2.83 6.15
C MET A 63 4.61 -3.34 5.50
N LEU A 64 4.53 -3.81 4.24
CA LEU A 64 5.70 -4.31 3.52
C LEU A 64 6.66 -3.17 3.20
N SER A 65 6.16 -2.03 2.74
CA SER A 65 6.96 -0.85 2.44
C SER A 65 7.85 -0.44 3.63
N PHE A 66 7.25 -0.29 4.82
CA PHE A 66 8.00 0.18 6.00
C PHE A 66 8.92 -0.89 6.56
N TYR A 67 8.52 -2.17 6.50
CA TYR A 67 9.43 -3.26 6.85
C TYR A 67 10.67 -3.29 5.96
N ILE A 68 10.48 -3.19 4.63
CA ILE A 68 11.57 -3.19 3.64
C ILE A 68 12.48 -1.98 3.82
N GLU A 69 11.91 -0.79 4.06
CA GLU A 69 12.67 0.41 4.37
C GLU A 69 13.54 0.24 5.62
N GLN A 70 12.98 -0.37 6.68
CA GLN A 70 13.74 -0.67 7.90
C GLN A 70 14.90 -1.66 7.69
N GLN A 71 14.85 -2.46 6.62
CA GLN A 71 15.99 -3.31 6.21
C GLN A 71 17.05 -2.54 5.41
N GLY A 72 16.89 -1.23 5.22
CA GLY A 72 17.88 -0.35 4.59
C GLY A 72 17.68 -0.14 3.09
N ALA A 73 16.47 -0.34 2.59
CA ALA A 73 16.08 -0.04 1.20
C ALA A 73 15.63 1.41 1.01
N GLU A 74 15.77 1.93 -0.23
CA GLU A 74 14.97 3.04 -0.74
C GLU A 74 13.67 2.49 -1.29
N VAL A 75 12.52 2.87 -0.70
CA VAL A 75 11.22 2.32 -1.08
C VAL A 75 10.40 3.36 -1.85
N VAL A 76 9.83 2.89 -2.96
CA VAL A 76 8.73 3.57 -3.65
C VAL A 76 7.51 2.66 -3.59
N SER A 77 6.48 3.14 -2.94
CA SER A 77 5.19 2.47 -2.82
C SER A 77 4.26 2.90 -3.94
N PHE A 78 3.41 1.99 -4.41
CA PHE A 78 2.44 2.26 -5.45
C PHE A 78 1.09 1.67 -5.09
N ASP A 79 0.03 2.45 -5.26
CA ASP A 79 -1.34 1.97 -5.04
C ASP A 79 -2.36 2.82 -5.82
N LEU A 80 -3.62 2.41 -5.79
CA LEU A 80 -4.74 3.22 -6.27
C LEU A 80 -5.02 4.38 -5.31
N ASP A 81 -5.46 5.50 -5.87
CA ASP A 81 -6.18 6.49 -5.10
C ASP A 81 -7.71 6.25 -5.18
N LYS A 82 -8.47 7.00 -4.39
CA LYS A 82 -9.95 6.90 -4.38
C LYS A 82 -10.62 7.24 -5.70
N ASN A 83 -9.92 7.88 -6.62
CA ASN A 83 -10.43 8.24 -7.94
C ASN A 83 -9.96 7.26 -9.02
N GLY A 84 -9.09 6.30 -8.64
CA GLY A 84 -8.60 5.26 -9.54
C GLY A 84 -9.70 4.29 -9.96
N ASP A 85 -9.57 3.78 -11.19
CA ASP A 85 -10.45 2.73 -11.67
C ASP A 85 -10.05 1.40 -11.03
N TRP A 86 -11.07 0.70 -10.56
CA TRP A 86 -10.93 -0.64 -10.00
C TRP A 86 -11.39 -1.68 -11.02
N ASP A 87 -10.61 -2.75 -11.18
CA ASP A 87 -11.06 -3.89 -11.99
C ASP A 87 -12.24 -4.58 -11.35
N VAL A 88 -13.41 -4.38 -11.95
CA VAL A 88 -14.66 -4.95 -11.48
C VAL A 88 -14.98 -6.19 -12.32
N ILE A 89 -14.99 -7.36 -11.69
CA ILE A 89 -15.52 -8.57 -12.30
C ILE A 89 -17.01 -8.62 -11.98
N PRO A 90 -17.90 -8.63 -12.98
CA PRO A 90 -19.33 -8.73 -12.75
C PRO A 90 -19.64 -9.99 -11.93
N TYR A 91 -20.32 -9.78 -10.81
CA TYR A 91 -20.70 -10.87 -9.91
C TYR A 91 -22.20 -10.88 -9.73
N ALA A 92 -22.84 -12.04 -9.92
CA ALA A 92 -24.29 -12.19 -9.94
C ALA A 92 -25.02 -11.75 -8.66
N LYS A 93 -24.29 -11.60 -7.55
CA LYS A 93 -24.85 -11.16 -6.27
C LYS A 93 -24.83 -9.65 -6.06
N TRP A 94 -24.24 -8.87 -6.97
CA TRP A 94 -24.22 -7.43 -6.84
C TRP A 94 -25.58 -6.83 -7.18
N THR A 95 -26.13 -6.10 -6.24
CA THR A 95 -27.39 -5.41 -6.43
C THR A 95 -27.22 -4.07 -7.15
N SER A 96 -26.02 -3.46 -7.09
CA SER A 96 -25.71 -2.20 -7.74
C SER A 96 -24.19 -2.04 -7.92
N ILE A 97 -23.74 -1.82 -9.17
CA ILE A 97 -22.35 -1.49 -9.48
C ILE A 97 -21.98 -0.11 -8.91
N ASP A 98 -22.90 0.85 -8.96
CA ASP A 98 -22.66 2.20 -8.47
C ASP A 98 -22.42 2.20 -6.95
N GLN A 99 -23.26 1.47 -6.20
CA GLN A 99 -23.08 1.31 -4.75
C GLN A 99 -21.73 0.68 -4.43
N PHE A 100 -21.36 -0.39 -5.13
CA PHE A 100 -20.07 -1.05 -4.97
C PHE A 100 -18.91 -0.09 -5.25
N SER A 101 -18.99 0.72 -6.31
CA SER A 101 -17.96 1.71 -6.66
C SER A 101 -17.78 2.75 -5.55
N ILE A 102 -18.87 3.25 -4.96
CA ILE A 102 -18.82 4.21 -3.85
C ILE A 102 -18.13 3.58 -2.64
N GLU A 103 -18.53 2.38 -2.26
CA GLU A 103 -17.94 1.66 -1.11
C GLU A 103 -16.45 1.41 -1.31
N ARG A 104 -16.02 1.06 -2.53
CA ARG A 104 -14.61 0.86 -2.87
C ARG A 104 -13.80 2.16 -2.76
N LYS A 105 -14.32 3.27 -3.22
CA LYS A 105 -13.64 4.58 -3.10
C LYS A 105 -13.40 4.94 -1.64
N ILE A 106 -14.38 4.71 -0.78
CA ILE A 106 -14.25 4.95 0.67
C ILE A 106 -13.19 4.02 1.26
N LEU A 107 -13.19 2.75 0.88
CA LEU A 107 -12.23 1.76 1.36
C LEU A 107 -10.80 2.13 0.94
N ILE A 108 -10.58 2.50 -0.31
CA ILE A 108 -9.27 2.92 -0.82
C ILE A 108 -8.78 4.18 -0.08
N ASP A 109 -9.66 5.17 0.12
CA ASP A 109 -9.27 6.39 0.83
C ASP A 109 -8.83 6.09 2.28
N LYS A 110 -9.55 5.19 2.97
CA LYS A 110 -9.17 4.73 4.32
C LYS A 110 -7.86 3.92 4.33
N LEU A 111 -7.61 3.09 3.32
CA LEU A 111 -6.32 2.38 3.16
C LEU A 111 -5.17 3.38 2.96
N ASN A 112 -5.35 4.35 2.07
CA ASN A 112 -4.37 5.39 1.83
C ASN A 112 -4.11 6.24 3.09
N ASN A 113 -5.15 6.51 3.88
CA ASN A 113 -5.01 7.18 5.17
C ASN A 113 -4.18 6.33 6.15
N SER A 114 -4.40 5.02 6.18
CA SER A 114 -3.62 4.11 7.03
C SER A 114 -2.15 4.11 6.65
N TYR A 115 -1.84 4.17 5.34
CA TYR A 115 -0.47 4.32 4.86
C TYR A 115 0.17 5.59 5.42
N TRP A 116 -0.45 6.75 5.25
CA TRP A 116 0.11 8.03 5.69
C TRP A 116 0.15 8.16 7.21
N PHE A 117 -0.82 7.58 7.91
CA PHE A 117 -0.81 7.47 9.37
C PHE A 117 0.42 6.69 9.82
N SER A 118 0.65 5.50 9.26
CA SER A 118 1.80 4.65 9.57
C SER A 118 3.12 5.29 9.17
N HIS A 119 3.20 5.89 7.98
CA HIS A 119 4.35 6.61 7.47
C HIS A 119 4.89 7.64 8.48
N ARG A 120 3.98 8.41 9.09
CA ARG A 120 4.33 9.40 10.13
C ARG A 120 4.91 8.73 11.38
N TYR A 121 4.30 7.65 11.87
CA TYR A 121 4.77 6.96 13.07
C TYR A 121 6.11 6.25 12.88
N PHE A 122 6.38 5.73 11.69
CA PHE A 122 7.68 5.17 11.35
C PHE A 122 8.74 6.23 11.05
N GLY A 123 8.37 7.50 10.89
CA GLY A 123 9.28 8.52 10.38
C GLY A 123 9.84 8.15 9.01
N SER A 124 9.02 7.49 8.19
CA SER A 124 9.41 6.92 6.91
C SER A 124 9.80 7.99 5.88
N LYS A 125 10.70 7.62 4.98
CA LYS A 125 11.11 8.39 3.80
C LYS A 125 10.60 7.77 2.51
N ALA A 126 9.86 6.65 2.60
CA ALA A 126 9.28 5.99 1.46
C ALA A 126 8.39 6.95 0.67
N LYS A 127 8.56 6.96 -0.65
CA LYS A 127 7.76 7.78 -1.56
C LYS A 127 6.55 7.00 -2.02
N VAL A 128 5.45 7.71 -2.33
CA VAL A 128 4.23 7.06 -2.81
C VAL A 128 3.85 7.62 -4.17
N VAL A 129 3.48 6.73 -5.09
CA VAL A 129 2.83 7.07 -6.34
C VAL A 129 1.45 6.46 -6.34
N TYR A 130 0.44 7.27 -6.56
CA TYR A 130 -0.92 6.79 -6.77
C TYR A 130 -1.23 6.77 -8.26
N GLY A 131 -1.77 5.63 -8.73
CA GLY A 131 -2.08 5.48 -10.15
C GLY A 131 -2.69 4.13 -10.49
N ASN A 132 -2.86 3.91 -11.79
CA ASN A 132 -3.30 2.62 -12.32
C ASN A 132 -2.07 1.76 -12.62
N VAL A 133 -2.06 0.52 -12.12
CA VAL A 133 -0.95 -0.42 -12.30
C VAL A 133 -0.68 -0.78 -13.77
N TYR A 134 -1.69 -0.64 -14.64
CA TYR A 134 -1.53 -0.82 -16.09
C TYR A 134 -0.87 0.38 -16.79
N ALA A 135 -0.64 1.48 -16.08
CA ALA A 135 -0.07 2.70 -16.62
C ALA A 135 0.94 3.31 -15.64
N ILE A 136 1.87 2.50 -15.15
CA ILE A 136 2.95 2.96 -14.28
C ILE A 136 3.83 3.93 -15.08
N PRO A 137 4.07 5.17 -14.59
CA PRO A 137 4.85 6.15 -15.33
C PRO A 137 6.32 5.77 -15.45
N ASP A 138 6.92 5.79 -16.64
CA ASP A 138 8.35 5.50 -16.86
C ASP A 138 9.29 6.38 -16.03
N ILE A 139 8.87 7.61 -15.74
CA ILE A 139 9.64 8.57 -14.93
C ILE A 139 9.89 8.10 -13.50
N ILE A 140 9.16 7.06 -13.02
CA ILE A 140 9.43 6.45 -11.72
C ILE A 140 10.83 5.81 -11.66
N GLY A 141 11.39 5.45 -12.82
CA GLY A 141 12.74 4.89 -13.00
C GLY A 141 12.81 3.39 -12.71
N ASN A 142 14.04 2.89 -12.62
CA ASN A 142 14.32 1.47 -12.44
C ASN A 142 14.41 1.09 -10.96
N PHE A 143 14.15 -0.19 -10.68
CA PHE A 143 14.22 -0.78 -9.34
C PHE A 143 15.09 -2.04 -9.36
N ASP A 144 15.76 -2.34 -8.25
CA ASP A 144 16.48 -3.60 -8.07
C ASP A 144 15.51 -4.75 -7.80
N ILE A 145 14.42 -4.45 -7.08
CA ILE A 145 13.44 -5.45 -6.64
C ILE A 145 12.04 -4.83 -6.76
N SER A 146 11.08 -5.62 -7.26
CA SER A 146 9.66 -5.29 -7.21
C SER A 146 8.90 -6.33 -6.39
N VAL A 147 8.08 -5.84 -5.48
CA VAL A 147 7.23 -6.66 -4.60
C VAL A 147 5.77 -6.50 -5.04
N TYR A 148 5.09 -7.61 -5.26
CA TYR A 148 3.68 -7.68 -5.64
C TYR A 148 2.93 -8.49 -4.58
N GLY A 149 2.73 -7.90 -3.41
CA GLY A 149 2.12 -8.55 -2.25
C GLY A 149 0.61 -8.76 -2.44
N ALA A 150 0.21 -9.90 -3.02
CA ALA A 150 -1.19 -10.27 -3.26
C ALA A 150 -1.99 -9.31 -4.17
N ILE A 151 -1.33 -8.49 -4.99
CA ILE A 151 -2.04 -7.59 -5.92
C ILE A 151 -2.46 -8.28 -7.22
N LEU A 152 -1.66 -9.25 -7.72
CA LEU A 152 -1.87 -9.86 -9.03
C LEU A 152 -3.23 -10.54 -9.16
N LEU A 153 -3.81 -11.01 -8.06
CA LEU A 153 -5.16 -11.60 -8.04
C LEU A 153 -6.29 -10.59 -8.29
N HIS A 154 -5.99 -9.29 -8.22
CA HIS A 154 -6.93 -8.20 -8.45
C HIS A 154 -6.82 -7.61 -9.85
N LEU A 155 -5.88 -8.09 -10.66
CA LEU A 155 -5.64 -7.58 -12.01
C LEU A 155 -6.32 -8.47 -13.04
N ARG A 156 -6.78 -7.83 -14.12
CA ARG A 156 -7.50 -8.52 -15.18
C ARG A 156 -6.57 -9.06 -16.28
N ASP A 157 -5.47 -8.35 -16.55
CA ASP A 157 -4.49 -8.65 -17.60
C ASP A 157 -3.09 -8.85 -17.04
#